data_d7a12f12659220d86bfa7e23dee8e3c0
#
_entry.id   d7a12f12659220d86bfa7e23dee8e3c0
#
_cell.length_a   1.000
_cell.length_b   1.000
_cell.length_c   1.000
_cell.angle_alpha   90.00
_cell.angle_beta   90.00
_cell.angle_gamma   90.00
#
_symmetry.space_group_name_H-M   'P 1'
#
loop_
_entity.id
_entity.type
_entity.pdbx_description
1 polymer ?
#
loop_
_entity_poly.entity_id
_entity_poly.type
_entity_poly.pdbx_seq_one_letter_code
_entity_poly.pdbx_strand_id
1 'polypeptide(L)' 'MKNHLDKKIIIIDNSDLSYSGHDINGKNLRGTESSLILLSQQFSKMGIYVDYANCIDVTKKVNGVNYFN' A
#
# COMPACT_ATOMS: atom_id res chain seq x y z
N MET A 1 -4.90 27.26 2.67
CA MET A 1 -3.72 26.49 2.99
C MET A 1 -3.62 25.22 2.15
N LYS A 2 -2.48 24.99 1.59
CA LYS A 2 -2.25 23.76 0.86
C LYS A 2 -2.05 22.62 1.84
N ASN A 3 -2.65 21.47 1.57
CA ASN A 3 -2.46 20.30 2.41
C ASN A 3 -2.03 19.12 1.55
N HIS A 4 -1.66 18.03 2.21
CA HIS A 4 -1.13 16.85 1.54
C HIS A 4 -2.16 16.07 0.74
N LEU A 5 -3.44 16.38 0.89
CA LEU A 5 -4.50 15.69 0.17
C LEU A 5 -4.41 15.88 -1.34
N ASP A 6 -3.69 16.92 -1.77
CA ASP A 6 -3.49 17.15 -3.21
C ASP A 6 -2.41 16.24 -3.79
N LYS A 7 -1.71 15.49 -2.95
CA LYS A 7 -0.62 14.65 -3.40
C LYS A 7 -1.06 13.21 -3.48
N LYS A 8 -0.46 12.50 -4.41
CA LYS A 8 -0.73 11.09 -4.62
C LYS A 8 0.55 10.36 -4.91
N ILE A 9 0.69 9.20 -4.31
CA ILE A 9 1.82 8.30 -4.54
C ILE A 9 1.28 6.99 -5.06
N ILE A 10 1.93 6.46 -6.08
CA ILE A 10 1.57 5.15 -6.64
C ILE A 10 2.77 4.24 -6.45
N ILE A 11 2.54 3.12 -5.79
CA ILE A 11 3.55 2.09 -5.60
C ILE A 11 3.19 0.93 -6.49
N ILE A 12 4.15 0.43 -7.24
CA ILE A 12 3.94 -0.69 -8.15
C ILE A 12 4.87 -1.82 -7.75
N ASP A 13 4.28 -2.97 -7.43
CA ASP A 13 5.03 -4.19 -7.13
C ASP A 13 4.74 -5.19 -8.24
N ASN A 14 5.75 -5.46 -9.05
CA ASN A 14 5.62 -6.37 -10.20
C ASN A 14 5.79 -7.84 -9.84
N SER A 15 5.99 -8.15 -8.56
CA SER A 15 6.06 -9.56 -8.15
C SER A 15 4.68 -10.21 -8.30
N ASP A 16 4.65 -11.53 -8.33
CA ASP A 16 3.40 -12.28 -8.41
C ASP A 16 2.86 -12.62 -7.02
N LEU A 17 3.34 -11.97 -5.98
CA LEU A 17 2.86 -12.16 -4.62
C LEU A 17 1.62 -11.31 -4.38
N SER A 18 0.51 -11.95 -4.02
CA SER A 18 -0.75 -11.26 -3.72
C SER A 18 -0.80 -10.94 -2.22
N TYR A 19 -0.97 -9.66 -1.90
CA TYR A 19 -0.98 -9.24 -0.50
C TYR A 19 -1.59 -7.86 -0.33
N SER A 20 -1.87 -7.50 0.92
CA SER A 20 -2.28 -6.14 1.30
C SER A 20 -1.77 -5.85 2.70
N GLY A 21 -2.15 -4.70 3.26
CA GLY A 21 -1.75 -4.34 4.61
C GLY A 21 -2.22 -5.33 5.68
N HIS A 22 -3.28 -6.08 5.41
CA HIS A 22 -3.73 -7.10 6.34
C HIS A 22 -2.71 -8.23 6.51
N ASP A 23 -1.83 -8.41 5.55
CA ASP A 23 -0.93 -9.54 5.50
C ASP A 23 0.41 -9.29 6.17
N ILE A 24 0.60 -8.09 6.73
CA ILE A 24 1.91 -7.67 7.25
C ILE A 24 2.45 -8.64 8.30
N ASN A 25 1.57 -9.28 9.06
CA ASN A 25 1.96 -10.22 10.11
C ASN A 25 1.48 -11.64 9.85
N GLY A 26 0.65 -11.85 8.85
CA GLY A 26 0.00 -13.13 8.64
C GLY A 26 0.42 -13.89 7.40
N LYS A 27 1.02 -13.22 6.45
CA LYS A 27 1.48 -13.84 5.21
C LYS A 27 2.99 -13.85 5.20
N ASN A 28 3.57 -14.82 4.53
CA ASN A 28 5.01 -14.97 4.44
C ASN A 28 5.58 -13.94 3.46
N LEU A 29 5.63 -12.69 3.88
CA LEU A 29 6.14 -11.60 3.07
C LEU A 29 7.64 -11.47 3.22
N ARG A 30 8.28 -11.06 2.13
CA ARG A 30 9.69 -10.70 2.17
C ARG A 30 9.86 -9.31 2.80
N GLY A 31 11.10 -8.98 3.17
CA GLY A 31 11.38 -7.69 3.79
C GLY A 31 10.96 -6.51 2.92
N THR A 32 11.13 -6.62 1.60
CA THR A 32 10.76 -5.55 0.68
C THR A 32 9.27 -5.25 0.74
N GLU A 33 8.42 -6.29 0.67
CA GLU A 33 6.97 -6.09 0.72
C GLU A 33 6.53 -5.51 2.05
N SER A 34 7.08 -6.03 3.14
CA SER A 34 6.76 -5.50 4.48
C SER A 34 7.14 -4.04 4.60
N SER A 35 8.32 -3.67 4.13
CA SER A 35 8.77 -2.28 4.18
C SER A 35 7.88 -1.37 3.35
N LEU A 36 7.46 -1.81 2.16
CA LEU A 36 6.59 -1.02 1.29
C LEU A 36 5.21 -0.81 1.91
N ILE A 37 4.67 -1.84 2.57
CA ILE A 37 3.40 -1.70 3.26
C ILE A 37 3.50 -0.65 4.37
N LEU A 38 4.54 -0.73 5.19
CA LEU A 38 4.71 0.21 6.29
C LEU A 38 4.92 1.63 5.79
N LEU A 39 5.70 1.79 4.73
CA LEU A 39 5.93 3.10 4.13
C LEU A 39 4.64 3.67 3.57
N SER A 40 3.84 2.84 2.89
CA SER A 40 2.55 3.27 2.34
C SER A 40 1.62 3.77 3.43
N GLN A 41 1.56 3.05 4.54
CA GLN A 41 0.72 3.45 5.67
C GLN A 41 1.20 4.75 6.29
N GLN A 42 2.50 4.97 6.33
CA GLN A 42 3.06 6.21 6.85
C GLN A 42 2.67 7.39 5.97
N PHE A 43 2.76 7.25 4.65
CA PHE A 43 2.32 8.29 3.74
C PHE A 43 0.83 8.59 3.92
N SER A 44 0.02 7.56 4.08
CA SER A 44 -1.41 7.74 4.29
C SER A 44 -1.70 8.53 5.56
N LYS A 45 -0.96 8.27 6.63
CA LYS A 45 -1.10 9.02 7.88
C LYS A 45 -0.75 10.48 7.72
N MET A 46 0.09 10.80 6.74
CA MET A 46 0.48 12.18 6.44
C MET A 46 -0.54 12.90 5.57
N GLY A 47 -1.63 12.25 5.21
CA GLY A 47 -2.66 12.85 4.37
C GLY A 47 -2.39 12.73 2.88
N ILE A 48 -1.50 11.84 2.48
CA ILE A 48 -1.18 11.59 1.08
C ILE A 48 -2.01 10.42 0.59
N TYR A 49 -2.60 10.54 -0.58
CA TYR A 49 -3.30 9.42 -1.21
C TYR A 49 -2.29 8.40 -1.69
N VAL A 50 -2.48 7.14 -1.35
CA VAL A 50 -1.58 6.07 -1.75
C VAL A 50 -2.35 4.99 -2.49
N ASP A 51 -1.94 4.72 -3.71
CA ASP A 51 -2.43 3.60 -4.50
C ASP A 51 -1.29 2.58 -4.60
N TYR A 52 -1.60 1.34 -4.32
CA TYR A 52 -0.61 0.27 -4.26
C TYR A 52 -1.02 -0.84 -5.22
N ALA A 53 -0.32 -0.93 -6.34
CA ALA A 53 -0.61 -1.92 -7.37
C ALA A 53 0.22 -3.17 -7.13
N ASN A 54 -0.45 -4.31 -7.04
CA ASN A 54 0.23 -5.60 -6.96
C ASN A 54 -0.68 -6.67 -7.53
N CYS A 55 -0.38 -7.93 -7.29
CA CYS A 55 -1.11 -9.06 -7.85
C CYS A 55 -2.32 -9.48 -7.01
N ILE A 56 -2.92 -8.54 -6.29
CA ILE A 56 -4.02 -8.83 -5.38
C ILE A 56 -5.28 -9.27 -6.14
N ASP A 57 -6.03 -10.20 -5.55
CA ASP A 57 -7.24 -10.76 -6.18
C ASP A 57 -8.41 -9.80 -6.14
N VAL A 58 -8.56 -9.11 -5.03
CA VAL A 58 -9.71 -8.25 -4.78
C VAL A 58 -9.21 -6.89 -4.33
N THR A 59 -9.63 -5.85 -5.03
CA THR A 59 -9.30 -4.48 -4.63
C THR A 59 -9.81 -4.21 -3.22
N LYS A 60 -8.97 -3.66 -2.38
CA LYS A 60 -9.36 -3.34 -1.01
C LYS A 60 -8.57 -2.17 -0.49
N LYS A 61 -9.09 -1.54 0.55
CA LYS A 61 -8.45 -0.41 1.22
C LYS A 61 -8.10 -0.82 2.64
N VAL A 62 -6.83 -0.69 3.00
CA VAL A 62 -6.32 -1.05 4.32
C VAL A 62 -5.50 0.10 4.85
N ASN A 63 -5.86 0.61 6.02
CA ASN A 63 -5.13 1.71 6.68
C ASN A 63 -4.91 2.91 5.73
N GLY A 64 -5.92 3.22 4.92
CA GLY A 64 -5.88 4.36 4.02
C GLY A 64 -5.17 4.12 2.71
N VAL A 65 -4.65 2.92 2.48
CA VAL A 65 -3.92 2.57 1.25
C VAL A 65 -4.82 1.73 0.37
N ASN A 66 -4.95 2.12 -0.90
CA ASN A 66 -5.76 1.39 -1.88
C ASN A 66 -4.90 0.34 -2.57
N TYR A 67 -5.21 -0.93 -2.32
CA TYR A 67 -4.52 -2.06 -2.96
C TYR A 67 -5.35 -2.53 -4.15
N PHE A 68 -4.72 -2.63 -5.31
CA PHE A 68 -5.42 -3.05 -6.53
C PHE A 68 -4.48 -3.77 -7.48
N ASN A 69 -5.07 -4.48 -8.43
CA ASN A 69 -4.30 -5.18 -9.46
C ASN A 69 -4.07 -4.28 -10.68
#